data_cf45321c32ec6508255ce0e3c85f107d
#
_entry.id   cf45321c32ec6508255ce0e3c85f107d
#
_cell.length_a   1.000
_cell.length_b   1.000
_cell.length_c   1.000
_cell.angle_alpha   90.00
_cell.angle_beta   90.00
_cell.angle_gamma   90.00
#
_symmetry.space_group_name_H-M   'P 1'
#
loop_
_entity.id
_entity.type
_entity.pdbx_description
1 polymer ?
#
loop_
_entity_poly.entity_id
_entity_poly.type
_entity_poly.pdbx_seq_one_letter_code
_entity_poly.pdbx_strand_id
1 'polypeptide(L)'
;MPTFKFKNYEIFYEIEGSGKPILFLNGIMMSTKSWNTFINSVTNHNTLVRIDFLDQGSSSRLNGESYTHDLQAEVTHELIKLLNLKELTVVGVSYGGEIALRLALKFPDDVDRLVLANTAAWTSNWLRDIGHAWNKVGATLDGDAYYDLAIPVIYSSNFYQQKEEWMENRRKVLVPLFSTTEFQERMKRLVDSSESHDLRNEIYKIKHQTLVISSKYDCLTPLVEQEFLMSKLENAHHIILPNCGHASMYEDPLLFISLVLGFANAKDTEYII
;
A
#
# COMPACT_ATOMS: atom_id res chain seq x y z
N MET A 1 -21.03 -9.14 3.62
CA MET A 1 -19.64 -8.68 3.74
C MET A 1 -19.67 -7.34 4.46
N PRO A 2 -18.82 -7.09 5.44
CA PRO A 2 -18.93 -5.87 6.24
C PRO A 2 -18.55 -4.62 5.41
N THR A 3 -19.44 -3.64 5.48
CA THR A 3 -19.21 -2.28 4.97
C THR A 3 -19.52 -1.29 6.09
N PHE A 4 -18.94 -0.10 6.03
CA PHE A 4 -19.36 1.02 6.86
C PHE A 4 -19.60 2.27 5.98
N LYS A 5 -20.39 3.19 6.51
CA LYS A 5 -20.67 4.44 5.82
C LYS A 5 -19.64 5.50 6.21
N PHE A 6 -19.01 6.08 5.20
CA PHE A 6 -18.21 7.29 5.31
C PHE A 6 -18.84 8.38 4.44
N LYS A 7 -19.43 9.40 5.06
CA LYS A 7 -20.27 10.39 4.35
C LYS A 7 -21.39 9.65 3.56
N ASN A 8 -21.41 9.81 2.25
CA ASN A 8 -22.39 9.18 1.34
C ASN A 8 -21.84 7.89 0.69
N TYR A 9 -20.65 7.42 1.10
CA TYR A 9 -19.96 6.30 0.49
C TYR A 9 -19.99 5.07 1.39
N GLU A 10 -20.04 3.90 0.78
CA GLU A 10 -19.87 2.61 1.45
C GLU A 10 -18.43 2.15 1.28
N ILE A 11 -17.79 1.85 2.40
CA ILE A 11 -16.40 1.40 2.46
C ILE A 11 -16.40 -0.07 2.86
N PHE A 12 -15.77 -0.88 2.04
CA PHE A 12 -15.62 -2.31 2.27
C PHE A 12 -14.37 -2.59 3.11
N TYR A 13 -14.51 -3.49 4.07
CA TYR A 13 -13.39 -3.99 4.85
C TYR A 13 -13.59 -5.47 5.21
N GLU A 14 -12.52 -6.12 5.63
CA GLU A 14 -12.52 -7.48 6.15
C GLU A 14 -11.73 -7.52 7.45
N ILE A 15 -12.21 -8.33 8.40
CA ILE A 15 -11.58 -8.54 9.69
C ILE A 15 -11.61 -10.02 10.05
N GLU A 16 -10.47 -10.58 10.43
CA GLU A 16 -10.30 -12.00 10.73
C GLU A 16 -9.24 -12.20 11.81
N GLY A 17 -9.34 -13.32 12.55
CA GLY A 17 -8.39 -13.65 13.61
C GLY A 17 -8.67 -12.96 14.95
N SER A 18 -7.68 -13.01 15.83
CA SER A 18 -7.73 -12.40 17.18
C SER A 18 -6.33 -12.08 17.69
N GLY A 19 -6.21 -11.09 18.57
CA GLY A 19 -4.94 -10.58 19.08
C GLY A 19 -4.67 -9.14 18.64
N LYS A 20 -3.43 -8.67 18.73
CA LYS A 20 -3.05 -7.30 18.31
C LYS A 20 -3.43 -7.06 16.85
N PRO A 21 -4.11 -5.94 16.54
CA PRO A 21 -4.56 -5.67 15.18
C PRO A 21 -3.40 -5.24 14.27
N ILE A 22 -3.46 -5.74 13.03
CA ILE A 22 -2.61 -5.32 11.92
C ILE A 22 -3.52 -4.90 10.78
N LEU A 23 -3.48 -3.63 10.40
CA LEU A 23 -4.25 -3.06 9.29
C LEU A 23 -3.39 -2.96 8.04
N PHE A 24 -3.82 -3.63 6.97
CA PHE A 24 -3.16 -3.58 5.67
C PHE A 24 -3.84 -2.54 4.76
N LEU A 25 -3.04 -1.62 4.27
CA LEU A 25 -3.41 -0.54 3.34
C LEU A 25 -2.88 -0.85 1.94
N ASN A 26 -3.78 -0.86 0.99
CA ASN A 26 -3.55 -1.29 -0.39
C ASN A 26 -2.63 -0.36 -1.19
N GLY A 27 -1.76 -0.93 -2.02
CA GLY A 27 -1.18 -0.21 -3.16
C GLY A 27 -2.25 0.17 -4.20
N ILE A 28 -1.89 1.01 -5.17
CA ILE A 28 -2.86 1.65 -6.07
C ILE A 28 -3.74 0.68 -6.88
N MET A 29 -3.18 -0.45 -7.35
CA MET A 29 -3.89 -1.47 -8.16
C MET A 29 -4.42 -2.65 -7.32
N MET A 30 -4.45 -2.51 -5.99
CA MET A 30 -4.76 -3.59 -5.07
C MET A 30 -6.19 -3.52 -4.54
N SER A 31 -6.59 -4.58 -3.86
CA SER A 31 -7.79 -4.66 -3.05
C SER A 31 -7.54 -5.58 -1.85
N THR A 32 -8.51 -5.71 -0.95
CA THR A 32 -8.44 -6.64 0.19
C THR A 32 -8.05 -8.06 -0.24
N LYS A 33 -8.47 -8.50 -1.44
CA LYS A 33 -8.12 -9.81 -2.01
C LYS A 33 -6.63 -10.03 -2.24
N SER A 34 -5.87 -8.95 -2.44
CA SER A 34 -4.43 -9.02 -2.66
C SER A 34 -3.68 -9.58 -1.44
N TRP A 35 -4.30 -9.53 -0.27
CA TRP A 35 -3.74 -9.98 1.00
C TRP A 35 -4.16 -11.39 1.41
N ASN A 36 -4.96 -12.08 0.58
CA ASN A 36 -5.50 -13.42 0.92
C ASN A 36 -4.40 -14.43 1.23
N THR A 37 -3.25 -14.33 0.56
CA THR A 37 -2.11 -15.23 0.81
C THR A 37 -1.55 -15.12 2.25
N PHE A 38 -1.82 -14.02 2.95
CA PHE A 38 -1.31 -13.77 4.29
C PHE A 38 -2.30 -14.05 5.42
N ILE A 39 -3.55 -14.39 5.09
CA ILE A 39 -4.61 -14.60 6.09
C ILE A 39 -4.13 -15.55 7.19
N ASN A 40 -3.76 -16.77 6.82
CA ASN A 40 -3.34 -17.79 7.79
C ASN A 40 -2.11 -17.36 8.61
N SER A 41 -1.14 -16.71 7.97
CA SER A 41 0.08 -16.26 8.66
C SER A 41 -0.22 -15.19 9.71
N VAL A 42 -1.12 -14.25 9.40
CA VAL A 42 -1.47 -13.17 10.33
C VAL A 42 -2.41 -13.63 11.41
N THR A 43 -3.47 -14.37 11.04
CA THR A 43 -4.56 -14.72 11.96
C THR A 43 -4.18 -15.75 13.01
N ASN A 44 -3.01 -16.37 12.92
CA ASN A 44 -2.51 -17.29 13.94
C ASN A 44 -2.34 -16.60 15.31
N HIS A 45 -1.99 -15.32 15.35
CA HIS A 45 -1.69 -14.58 16.58
C HIS A 45 -2.15 -13.13 16.57
N ASN A 46 -2.71 -12.65 15.46
CA ASN A 46 -3.09 -11.26 15.26
C ASN A 46 -4.52 -11.16 14.69
N THR A 47 -5.13 -10.01 14.88
CA THR A 47 -6.32 -9.61 14.13
C THR A 47 -5.87 -8.97 12.82
N LEU A 48 -6.21 -9.59 11.70
CA LEU A 48 -6.00 -9.03 10.36
C LEU A 48 -7.17 -8.11 10.00
N VAL A 49 -6.88 -6.86 9.71
CA VAL A 49 -7.83 -5.89 9.16
C VAL A 49 -7.38 -5.47 7.77
N ARG A 50 -8.28 -5.50 6.80
CA ARG A 50 -8.03 -5.10 5.40
C ARG A 50 -9.12 -4.16 4.95
N ILE A 51 -8.77 -3.14 4.20
CA ILE A 51 -9.70 -2.13 3.70
C ILE A 51 -9.55 -1.97 2.19
N ASP A 52 -10.65 -1.82 1.48
CA ASP A 52 -10.65 -1.25 0.14
C ASP A 52 -10.86 0.26 0.27
N PHE A 53 -9.91 1.05 -0.20
CA PHE A 53 -10.08 2.50 -0.25
C PHE A 53 -11.21 2.89 -1.21
N LEU A 54 -11.66 4.12 -1.13
CA LEU A 54 -12.52 4.67 -2.19
C LEU A 54 -11.86 4.47 -3.55
N ASP A 55 -12.64 4.11 -4.56
CA ASP A 55 -12.17 3.71 -5.90
C ASP A 55 -11.38 2.39 -5.97
N GLN A 56 -11.31 1.61 -4.88
CA GLN A 56 -10.71 0.28 -4.90
C GLN A 56 -11.73 -0.82 -4.61
N GLY A 57 -11.46 -2.01 -5.12
CA GLY A 57 -12.17 -3.25 -4.80
C GLY A 57 -13.69 -3.11 -4.77
N SER A 58 -14.26 -3.41 -3.61
CA SER A 58 -15.71 -3.39 -3.35
C SER A 58 -16.21 -2.10 -2.71
N SER A 59 -15.34 -1.13 -2.46
CA SER A 59 -15.74 0.20 -1.95
C SER A 59 -16.37 1.07 -3.02
N SER A 60 -17.13 2.07 -2.57
CA SER A 60 -17.79 3.07 -3.43
C SER A 60 -16.78 3.79 -4.32
N ARG A 61 -17.30 4.25 -5.47
CA ARG A 61 -16.59 5.09 -6.44
C ARG A 61 -16.87 6.55 -6.15
N LEU A 62 -15.85 7.38 -6.29
CA LEU A 62 -16.00 8.83 -6.31
C LEU A 62 -16.32 9.30 -7.74
N ASN A 63 -17.60 9.48 -8.05
CA ASN A 63 -18.02 9.93 -9.35
C ASN A 63 -17.95 11.46 -9.43
N GLY A 64 -17.03 11.97 -10.28
CA GLY A 64 -16.97 13.38 -10.62
C GLY A 64 -16.30 14.30 -9.59
N GLU A 65 -15.78 13.77 -8.48
CA GLU A 65 -15.07 14.53 -7.47
C GLU A 65 -13.57 14.20 -7.52
N SER A 66 -12.73 15.21 -7.45
CA SER A 66 -11.29 15.05 -7.19
C SER A 66 -11.05 14.97 -5.68
N TYR A 67 -10.05 14.17 -5.29
CA TYR A 67 -9.65 14.04 -3.89
C TYR A 67 -8.13 13.87 -3.77
N THR A 68 -7.66 13.94 -2.55
CA THR A 68 -6.25 13.70 -2.22
C THR A 68 -6.13 12.53 -1.23
N HIS A 69 -4.92 12.13 -0.92
CA HIS A 69 -4.64 11.12 0.11
C HIS A 69 -5.28 11.44 1.47
N ASP A 70 -5.56 12.71 1.77
CA ASP A 70 -6.20 13.10 3.03
C ASP A 70 -7.58 12.45 3.20
N LEU A 71 -8.35 12.33 2.10
CA LEU A 71 -9.66 11.66 2.15
C LEU A 71 -9.51 10.18 2.53
N GLN A 72 -8.54 9.49 1.95
CA GLN A 72 -8.30 8.07 2.26
C GLN A 72 -7.78 7.87 3.70
N ALA A 73 -6.98 8.80 4.20
CA ALA A 73 -6.54 8.80 5.60
C ALA A 73 -7.73 9.01 6.56
N GLU A 74 -8.68 9.90 6.23
CA GLU A 74 -9.93 10.10 7.00
C GLU A 74 -10.81 8.84 6.98
N VAL A 75 -10.96 8.20 5.82
CA VAL A 75 -11.67 6.90 5.70
C VAL A 75 -11.04 5.84 6.60
N THR A 76 -9.71 5.76 6.61
CA THR A 76 -8.97 4.81 7.44
C THR A 76 -9.15 5.11 8.94
N HIS A 77 -9.07 6.39 9.34
CA HIS A 77 -9.34 6.84 10.71
C HIS A 77 -10.74 6.41 11.20
N GLU A 78 -11.77 6.63 10.38
CA GLU A 78 -13.13 6.25 10.76
C GLU A 78 -13.29 4.72 10.90
N LEU A 79 -12.59 3.91 10.09
CA LEU A 79 -12.56 2.46 10.29
C LEU A 79 -11.90 2.08 11.62
N ILE A 80 -10.76 2.70 11.96
CA ILE A 80 -10.04 2.44 13.22
C ILE A 80 -10.95 2.75 14.42
N LYS A 81 -11.66 3.88 14.37
CA LYS A 81 -12.64 4.26 15.39
C LYS A 81 -13.80 3.28 15.49
N LEU A 82 -14.39 2.93 14.34
CA LEU A 82 -15.52 2.00 14.27
C LEU A 82 -15.20 0.66 14.92
N LEU A 83 -14.02 0.14 14.65
CA LEU A 83 -13.57 -1.15 15.17
C LEU A 83 -12.88 -1.03 16.54
N ASN A 84 -12.74 0.19 17.08
CA ASN A 84 -12.04 0.48 18.34
C ASN A 84 -10.66 -0.20 18.42
N LEU A 85 -9.89 -0.11 17.34
CA LEU A 85 -8.56 -0.73 17.26
C LEU A 85 -7.59 -0.03 18.21
N LYS A 86 -6.82 -0.81 18.97
CA LYS A 86 -5.79 -0.34 19.89
C LYS A 86 -4.49 -1.09 19.66
N GLU A 87 -3.37 -0.50 20.01
CA GLU A 87 -2.02 -1.06 19.75
C GLU A 87 -1.86 -1.49 18.27
N LEU A 88 -2.37 -0.64 17.37
CA LEU A 88 -2.50 -0.95 15.95
C LEU A 88 -1.17 -0.83 15.21
N THR A 89 -0.77 -1.89 14.54
CA THR A 89 0.25 -1.81 13.50
C THR A 89 -0.41 -1.52 12.14
N VAL A 90 -0.01 -0.43 11.50
CA VAL A 90 -0.46 -0.09 10.15
C VAL A 90 0.61 -0.48 9.14
N VAL A 91 0.25 -1.31 8.18
CA VAL A 91 1.12 -1.78 7.08
C VAL A 91 0.65 -1.14 5.78
N GLY A 92 1.42 -0.21 5.24
CA GLY A 92 1.12 0.45 3.98
C GLY A 92 2.12 0.08 2.89
N VAL A 93 1.61 -0.33 1.72
CA VAL A 93 2.43 -0.62 0.54
C VAL A 93 2.20 0.44 -0.53
N SER A 94 3.27 1.06 -1.06
CA SER A 94 3.17 2.04 -2.14
C SER A 94 2.17 3.15 -1.79
N TYR A 95 1.12 3.37 -2.58
CA TYR A 95 0.01 4.27 -2.31
C TYR A 95 -0.53 4.14 -0.88
N GLY A 96 -0.72 2.90 -0.39
CA GLY A 96 -1.14 2.66 1.00
C GLY A 96 -0.11 3.11 2.04
N GLY A 97 1.17 3.12 1.69
CA GLY A 97 2.24 3.69 2.54
C GLY A 97 2.15 5.21 2.63
N GLU A 98 1.84 5.88 1.51
CA GLU A 98 1.60 7.34 1.47
C GLU A 98 0.38 7.72 2.34
N ILE A 99 -0.68 6.89 2.29
CA ILE A 99 -1.86 7.05 3.18
C ILE A 99 -1.47 6.80 4.65
N ALA A 100 -0.66 5.78 4.94
CA ALA A 100 -0.20 5.49 6.30
C ALA A 100 0.59 6.65 6.90
N LEU A 101 1.45 7.30 6.11
CA LEU A 101 2.17 8.52 6.53
C LEU A 101 1.22 9.68 6.85
N ARG A 102 0.19 9.89 6.00
CA ARG A 102 -0.84 10.91 6.25
C ARG A 102 -1.67 10.61 7.48
N LEU A 103 -2.05 9.34 7.67
CA LEU A 103 -2.77 8.87 8.86
C LEU A 103 -1.97 9.17 10.13
N ALA A 104 -0.69 8.78 10.16
CA ALA A 104 0.18 9.00 11.32
C ALA A 104 0.42 10.49 11.64
N LEU A 105 0.39 11.37 10.63
CA LEU A 105 0.51 12.82 10.83
C LEU A 105 -0.80 13.45 11.32
N LYS A 106 -1.96 13.05 10.77
CA LYS A 106 -3.26 13.65 11.10
C LYS A 106 -3.87 13.07 12.35
N PHE A 107 -3.66 11.79 12.61
CA PHE A 107 -4.28 11.00 13.67
C PHE A 107 -3.22 10.14 14.40
N PRO A 108 -2.22 10.75 15.03
CA PRO A 108 -1.09 10.02 15.61
C PRO A 108 -1.50 8.99 16.65
N ASP A 109 -2.56 9.23 17.40
CA ASP A 109 -3.02 8.33 18.46
C ASP A 109 -3.70 7.04 17.92
N ASP A 110 -3.98 6.98 16.63
CA ASP A 110 -4.56 5.79 15.98
C ASP A 110 -3.52 4.70 15.69
N VAL A 111 -2.24 5.05 15.68
CA VAL A 111 -1.15 4.19 15.21
C VAL A 111 -0.19 3.92 16.36
N ASP A 112 0.12 2.65 16.61
CA ASP A 112 1.20 2.25 17.50
C ASP A 112 2.51 2.05 16.73
N ARG A 113 2.46 1.31 15.63
CA ARG A 113 3.60 1.01 14.78
C ARG A 113 3.28 1.19 13.30
N LEU A 114 4.29 1.57 12.51
CA LEU A 114 4.20 1.69 11.05
C LEU A 114 5.10 0.67 10.36
N VAL A 115 4.57 0.02 9.33
CA VAL A 115 5.37 -0.70 8.32
C VAL A 115 5.12 -0.04 6.98
N LEU A 116 6.16 0.53 6.41
CA LEU A 116 6.12 1.28 5.15
C LEU A 116 6.92 0.49 4.10
N ALA A 117 6.23 -0.11 3.14
CA ALA A 117 6.88 -0.92 2.12
C ALA A 117 6.77 -0.28 0.74
N ASN A 118 7.91 -0.13 0.06
CA ASN A 118 7.97 0.36 -1.32
C ASN A 118 7.13 1.63 -1.52
N THR A 119 7.37 2.66 -0.72
CA THR A 119 6.60 3.91 -0.68
C THR A 119 7.52 5.13 -0.59
N ALA A 120 6.97 6.33 -0.77
CA ALA A 120 7.72 7.56 -0.77
C ALA A 120 7.05 8.68 0.06
N ALA A 121 7.82 9.70 0.46
CA ALA A 121 7.30 10.87 1.16
C ALA A 121 6.65 11.89 0.22
N TRP A 122 6.83 11.76 -1.08
CA TRP A 122 6.29 12.66 -2.10
C TRP A 122 6.14 11.96 -3.45
N THR A 123 5.24 12.45 -4.28
CA THR A 123 5.14 12.02 -5.68
C THR A 123 6.21 12.75 -6.48
N SER A 124 7.31 12.04 -6.78
CA SER A 124 8.41 12.59 -7.58
C SER A 124 7.99 12.85 -9.03
N ASN A 125 8.77 13.65 -9.77
CA ASN A 125 8.53 13.86 -11.19
C ASN A 125 8.55 12.53 -11.97
N TRP A 126 9.41 11.61 -11.58
CA TRP A 126 9.50 10.26 -12.14
C TRP A 126 8.16 9.49 -11.96
N LEU A 127 7.66 9.40 -10.74
CA LEU A 127 6.43 8.69 -10.45
C LEU A 127 5.22 9.37 -11.09
N ARG A 128 5.21 10.73 -11.14
CA ARG A 128 4.16 11.50 -11.81
C ARG A 128 4.09 11.20 -13.31
N ASP A 129 5.23 11.15 -14.00
CA ASP A 129 5.27 10.87 -15.44
C ASP A 129 4.83 9.44 -15.74
N ILE A 130 5.16 8.46 -14.88
CA ILE A 130 4.63 7.09 -14.97
C ILE A 130 3.10 7.11 -14.82
N GLY A 131 2.57 7.79 -13.80
CA GLY A 131 1.13 7.92 -13.58
C GLY A 131 0.41 8.57 -14.78
N HIS A 132 0.99 9.62 -15.34
CA HIS A 132 0.46 10.26 -16.56
C HIS A 132 0.46 9.29 -17.76
N ALA A 133 1.49 8.47 -17.91
CA ALA A 133 1.56 7.46 -18.97
C ALA A 133 0.47 6.39 -18.76
N TRP A 134 0.26 5.93 -17.53
CA TRP A 134 -0.82 5.00 -17.19
C TRP A 134 -2.19 5.59 -17.54
N ASN A 135 -2.46 6.84 -17.15
CA ASN A 135 -3.72 7.51 -17.48
C ASN A 135 -3.94 7.64 -19.01
N LYS A 136 -2.88 7.98 -19.77
CA LYS A 136 -2.97 8.12 -21.24
C LYS A 136 -3.27 6.79 -21.92
N VAL A 137 -2.56 5.73 -21.55
CA VAL A 137 -2.77 4.41 -22.15
C VAL A 137 -4.10 3.80 -21.64
N GLY A 138 -4.43 3.99 -20.36
CA GLY A 138 -5.72 3.55 -19.81
C GLY A 138 -6.93 4.13 -20.53
N ALA A 139 -6.86 5.38 -20.98
CA ALA A 139 -7.91 6.03 -21.75
C ALA A 139 -8.20 5.36 -23.12
N THR A 140 -7.30 4.55 -23.65
CA THR A 140 -7.49 3.78 -24.89
C THR A 140 -8.32 2.52 -24.68
N LEU A 141 -8.45 2.04 -23.44
CA LEU A 141 -9.04 0.75 -23.07
C LEU A 141 -8.33 -0.46 -23.70
N ASP A 142 -7.11 -0.27 -24.21
CA ASP A 142 -6.23 -1.34 -24.64
C ASP A 142 -5.55 -1.96 -23.42
N GLY A 143 -6.16 -3.04 -22.89
CA GLY A 143 -5.67 -3.70 -21.68
C GLY A 143 -4.29 -4.36 -21.86
N ASP A 144 -3.96 -4.82 -23.08
CA ASP A 144 -2.65 -5.38 -23.38
C ASP A 144 -1.58 -4.28 -23.35
N ALA A 145 -1.80 -3.16 -24.01
CA ALA A 145 -0.90 -2.02 -23.99
C ALA A 145 -0.74 -1.46 -22.56
N TYR A 146 -1.83 -1.43 -21.78
CA TYR A 146 -1.77 -1.02 -20.38
C TYR A 146 -0.94 -2.00 -19.52
N TYR A 147 -1.11 -3.30 -19.73
CA TYR A 147 -0.32 -4.34 -19.05
C TYR A 147 1.16 -4.19 -19.36
N ASP A 148 1.52 -4.07 -20.66
CA ASP A 148 2.90 -3.96 -21.13
C ASP A 148 3.59 -2.70 -20.61
N LEU A 149 2.84 -1.62 -20.38
CA LEU A 149 3.36 -0.38 -19.82
C LEU A 149 3.50 -0.45 -18.28
N ALA A 150 2.47 -0.94 -17.59
CA ALA A 150 2.38 -0.82 -16.14
C ALA A 150 3.11 -1.94 -15.39
N ILE A 151 2.97 -3.18 -15.85
CA ILE A 151 3.41 -4.34 -15.07
C ILE A 151 4.95 -4.51 -15.05
N PRO A 152 5.70 -4.28 -16.14
CA PRO A 152 7.15 -4.41 -16.10
C PRO A 152 7.89 -3.49 -15.13
N VAL A 153 7.31 -2.34 -14.80
CA VAL A 153 7.91 -1.41 -13.81
C VAL A 153 7.56 -1.75 -12.36
N ILE A 154 6.61 -2.67 -12.16
CA ILE A 154 6.16 -3.12 -10.84
C ILE A 154 7.03 -4.28 -10.33
N TYR A 155 7.39 -5.23 -11.20
CA TYR A 155 8.16 -6.41 -10.79
C TYR A 155 9.63 -6.29 -11.17
N SER A 156 10.50 -6.97 -10.41
CA SER A 156 11.90 -7.08 -10.81
C SER A 156 12.06 -7.92 -12.09
N SER A 157 13.04 -7.59 -12.90
CA SER A 157 13.37 -8.39 -14.10
C SER A 157 13.72 -9.83 -13.75
N ASN A 158 14.32 -10.06 -12.59
CA ASN A 158 14.64 -11.40 -12.10
C ASN A 158 13.38 -12.22 -11.83
N PHE A 159 12.38 -11.62 -11.18
CA PHE A 159 11.09 -12.29 -10.93
C PHE A 159 10.40 -12.65 -12.26
N TYR A 160 10.42 -11.74 -13.23
CA TYR A 160 9.89 -11.99 -14.57
C TYR A 160 10.49 -13.23 -15.22
N GLN A 161 11.83 -13.36 -15.18
CA GLN A 161 12.53 -14.52 -15.78
C GLN A 161 12.26 -15.81 -15.04
N GLN A 162 12.18 -15.77 -13.72
CA GLN A 162 12.02 -16.99 -12.91
C GLN A 162 10.57 -17.44 -12.77
N LYS A 163 9.59 -16.57 -12.98
CA LYS A 163 8.16 -16.80 -12.73
C LYS A 163 7.30 -16.58 -13.98
N GLU A 164 7.81 -16.98 -15.15
CA GLU A 164 7.16 -16.79 -16.45
C GLU A 164 5.70 -17.27 -16.45
N GLU A 165 5.44 -18.52 -16.04
CA GLU A 165 4.07 -19.07 -15.97
C GLU A 165 3.16 -18.26 -15.04
N TRP A 166 3.69 -17.80 -13.90
CA TRP A 166 2.94 -16.96 -12.96
C TRP A 166 2.60 -15.60 -13.60
N MET A 167 3.54 -14.99 -14.31
CA MET A 167 3.34 -13.72 -15.02
C MET A 167 2.32 -13.87 -16.16
N GLU A 168 2.39 -14.95 -16.93
CA GLU A 168 1.40 -15.24 -17.97
C GLU A 168 -0.03 -15.43 -17.38
N ASN A 169 -0.15 -16.17 -16.28
CA ASN A 169 -1.44 -16.34 -15.60
C ASN A 169 -1.96 -15.02 -15.06
N ARG A 170 -1.08 -14.17 -14.53
CA ARG A 170 -1.45 -12.83 -14.09
C ARG A 170 -1.92 -11.94 -15.25
N ARG A 171 -1.26 -12.02 -16.42
CA ARG A 171 -1.69 -11.34 -17.65
C ARG A 171 -3.10 -11.71 -18.05
N LYS A 172 -3.41 -13.02 -18.08
CA LYS A 172 -4.76 -13.54 -18.41
C LYS A 172 -5.86 -12.97 -17.50
N VAL A 173 -5.54 -12.67 -16.25
CA VAL A 173 -6.48 -12.08 -15.28
C VAL A 173 -6.56 -10.56 -15.41
N LEU A 174 -5.43 -9.89 -15.59
CA LEU A 174 -5.37 -8.43 -15.53
C LEU A 174 -5.75 -7.75 -16.83
N VAL A 175 -5.40 -8.30 -18.00
CA VAL A 175 -5.70 -7.67 -19.30
C VAL A 175 -7.21 -7.45 -19.50
N PRO A 176 -8.10 -8.44 -19.25
CA PRO A 176 -9.54 -8.19 -19.33
C PRO A 176 -10.03 -7.10 -18.37
N LEU A 177 -9.46 -7.02 -17.16
CA LEU A 177 -9.80 -5.99 -16.18
C LEU A 177 -9.33 -4.61 -16.66
N PHE A 178 -8.12 -4.51 -17.15
CA PHE A 178 -7.50 -3.28 -17.66
C PHE A 178 -8.21 -2.73 -18.90
N SER A 179 -8.94 -3.57 -19.63
CA SER A 179 -9.76 -3.17 -20.79
C SER A 179 -11.10 -2.55 -20.40
N THR A 180 -11.43 -2.45 -19.10
CA THR A 180 -12.73 -1.92 -18.68
C THR A 180 -12.65 -0.43 -18.34
N THR A 181 -13.66 0.33 -18.79
CA THR A 181 -13.84 1.75 -18.43
C THR A 181 -13.85 1.91 -16.89
N GLU A 182 -14.54 1.01 -16.22
CA GLU A 182 -14.64 1.05 -14.76
C GLU A 182 -13.28 1.04 -14.06
N PHE A 183 -12.40 0.12 -14.45
CA PHE A 183 -11.06 0.04 -13.87
C PHE A 183 -10.24 1.29 -14.19
N GLN A 184 -10.27 1.75 -15.45
CA GLN A 184 -9.45 2.86 -15.90
C GLN A 184 -9.88 4.20 -15.26
N GLU A 185 -11.18 4.42 -15.10
CA GLU A 185 -11.68 5.61 -14.41
C GLU A 185 -11.27 5.63 -12.91
N ARG A 186 -11.36 4.48 -12.24
CA ARG A 186 -10.88 4.34 -10.83
C ARG A 186 -9.39 4.60 -10.75
N MET A 187 -8.60 3.95 -11.60
CA MET A 187 -7.15 4.13 -11.65
C MET A 187 -6.76 5.58 -11.88
N LYS A 188 -7.44 6.24 -12.83
CA LYS A 188 -7.18 7.66 -13.09
C LYS A 188 -7.38 8.51 -11.83
N ARG A 189 -8.49 8.33 -11.10
CA ARG A 189 -8.74 9.10 -9.87
C ARG A 189 -7.73 8.79 -8.77
N LEU A 190 -7.31 7.55 -8.63
CA LEU A 190 -6.25 7.16 -7.67
C LEU A 190 -4.91 7.79 -8.02
N VAL A 191 -4.52 7.76 -9.31
CA VAL A 191 -3.30 8.44 -9.80
C VAL A 191 -3.39 9.95 -9.54
N ASP A 192 -4.47 10.59 -9.96
CA ASP A 192 -4.67 12.03 -9.79
C ASP A 192 -4.65 12.42 -8.30
N SER A 193 -5.15 11.56 -7.40
CA SER A 193 -5.16 11.82 -5.96
C SER A 193 -3.78 11.87 -5.34
N SER A 194 -2.78 11.23 -5.97
CA SER A 194 -1.40 11.20 -5.49
C SER A 194 -0.56 12.39 -5.98
N GLU A 195 -1.01 13.12 -7.00
CA GLU A 195 -0.20 14.19 -7.63
C GLU A 195 0.28 15.27 -6.65
N SER A 196 -0.54 15.61 -5.65
CA SER A 196 -0.23 16.63 -4.65
C SER A 196 0.43 16.06 -3.39
N HIS A 197 0.78 14.77 -3.37
CA HIS A 197 1.44 14.17 -2.22
C HIS A 197 2.85 14.72 -2.04
N ASP A 198 3.07 15.45 -0.96
CA ASP A 198 4.38 15.93 -0.54
C ASP A 198 4.41 16.14 0.99
N LEU A 199 5.15 15.29 1.67
CA LEU A 199 5.33 15.32 3.12
C LEU A 199 6.79 15.59 3.51
N ARG A 200 7.64 16.00 2.57
CA ARG A 200 9.08 16.19 2.82
C ARG A 200 9.39 17.13 3.98
N ASN A 201 8.53 18.14 4.18
CA ASN A 201 8.67 19.13 5.23
C ASN A 201 7.91 18.78 6.52
N GLU A 202 7.26 17.62 6.60
CA GLU A 202 6.41 17.24 7.74
C GLU A 202 6.74 15.88 8.33
N ILE A 203 7.34 15.01 7.55
CA ILE A 203 7.57 13.59 7.92
C ILE A 203 8.38 13.42 9.20
N TYR A 204 9.25 14.38 9.55
CA TYR A 204 10.02 14.37 10.81
C TYR A 204 9.13 14.47 12.07
N LYS A 205 7.86 14.83 11.90
CA LYS A 205 6.87 14.89 12.99
C LYS A 205 6.37 13.49 13.38
N ILE A 206 6.54 12.49 12.52
CA ILE A 206 6.17 11.10 12.81
C ILE A 206 7.17 10.52 13.79
N LYS A 207 6.71 10.12 14.98
CA LYS A 207 7.53 9.59 16.07
C LYS A 207 7.27 8.11 16.35
N HIS A 208 6.41 7.49 15.58
CA HIS A 208 6.07 6.07 15.73
C HIS A 208 7.27 5.17 15.44
N GLN A 209 7.34 4.03 16.12
CA GLN A 209 8.24 2.95 15.73
C GLN A 209 7.89 2.54 14.30
N THR A 210 8.85 2.62 13.39
CA THR A 210 8.62 2.43 11.96
C THR A 210 9.60 1.41 11.38
N LEU A 211 9.07 0.47 10.60
CA LEU A 211 9.86 -0.40 9.74
C LEU A 211 9.69 0.04 8.29
N VAL A 212 10.77 0.43 7.63
CA VAL A 212 10.80 0.72 6.20
C VAL A 212 11.35 -0.50 5.47
N ILE A 213 10.53 -1.08 4.58
CA ILE A 213 10.91 -2.20 3.72
C ILE A 213 11.06 -1.65 2.30
N SER A 214 12.28 -1.62 1.81
CA SER A 214 12.63 -1.18 0.46
C SER A 214 13.03 -2.36 -0.41
N SER A 215 12.93 -2.20 -1.71
CA SER A 215 13.39 -3.20 -2.68
C SER A 215 14.46 -2.62 -3.59
N LYS A 216 15.54 -3.39 -3.79
CA LYS A 216 16.71 -2.94 -4.56
C LYS A 216 16.36 -2.58 -6.01
N TYR A 217 15.39 -3.28 -6.60
CA TYR A 217 14.99 -3.12 -8.00
C TYR A 217 13.63 -2.44 -8.16
N ASP A 218 13.20 -1.66 -7.14
CA ASP A 218 11.99 -0.87 -7.24
C ASP A 218 12.17 0.27 -8.24
N CYS A 219 11.41 0.23 -9.33
CA CYS A 219 11.44 1.24 -10.37
C CYS A 219 10.38 2.34 -10.17
N LEU A 220 9.35 2.11 -9.35
CA LEU A 220 8.27 3.09 -9.10
C LEU A 220 8.65 4.08 -8.01
N THR A 221 9.06 3.55 -6.85
CA THR A 221 9.58 4.34 -5.73
C THR A 221 11.03 3.93 -5.49
N PRO A 222 11.98 4.48 -6.28
CA PRO A 222 13.38 4.09 -6.24
C PRO A 222 13.98 4.19 -4.84
N LEU A 223 14.98 3.36 -4.56
CA LEU A 223 15.61 3.25 -3.24
C LEU A 223 16.02 4.60 -2.65
N VAL A 224 16.48 5.54 -3.48
CA VAL A 224 16.87 6.90 -3.05
C VAL A 224 15.70 7.69 -2.41
N GLU A 225 14.46 7.46 -2.86
CA GLU A 225 13.27 8.12 -2.27
C GLU A 225 12.93 7.50 -0.92
N GLN A 226 13.15 6.20 -0.76
CA GLN A 226 12.95 5.48 0.49
C GLN A 226 14.07 5.76 1.50
N GLU A 227 15.30 5.95 1.05
CA GLU A 227 16.41 6.45 1.88
C GLU A 227 16.14 7.86 2.42
N PHE A 228 15.44 8.71 1.64
CA PHE A 228 14.97 9.99 2.14
C PHE A 228 14.00 9.82 3.32
N LEU A 229 13.04 8.88 3.24
CA LEU A 229 12.17 8.55 4.38
C LEU A 229 13.00 8.24 5.63
N MET A 230 13.98 7.36 5.50
CA MET A 230 14.88 6.97 6.60
C MET A 230 15.64 8.17 7.17
N SER A 231 16.05 9.11 6.33
CA SER A 231 16.79 10.29 6.77
C SER A 231 15.97 11.25 7.64
N LYS A 232 14.65 11.12 7.65
CA LYS A 232 13.71 12.02 8.31
C LYS A 232 12.93 11.39 9.47
N LEU A 233 12.78 10.07 9.46
CA LEU A 233 12.10 9.33 10.52
C LEU A 233 13.08 9.02 11.65
N GLU A 234 12.76 9.45 12.86
CA GLU A 234 13.66 9.34 14.03
C GLU A 234 13.73 7.91 14.55
N ASN A 235 12.59 7.22 14.62
CA ASN A 235 12.44 5.89 15.20
C ASN A 235 12.20 4.83 14.11
N ALA A 236 13.07 4.80 13.09
CA ALA A 236 12.88 3.91 11.95
C ALA A 236 14.02 2.88 11.81
N HIS A 237 13.63 1.68 11.40
CA HIS A 237 14.53 0.61 10.97
C HIS A 237 14.36 0.39 9.47
N HIS A 238 15.44 0.11 8.76
CA HIS A 238 15.44 -0.07 7.31
C HIS A 238 15.90 -1.45 6.90
N ILE A 239 15.11 -2.12 6.08
CA ILE A 239 15.46 -3.39 5.43
C ILE A 239 15.36 -3.21 3.92
N ILE A 240 16.42 -3.60 3.21
CA ILE A 240 16.45 -3.58 1.75
C ILE A 240 16.39 -5.02 1.24
N LEU A 241 15.32 -5.36 0.52
CA LEU A 241 15.15 -6.66 -0.11
C LEU A 241 16.04 -6.74 -1.37
N PRO A 242 17.01 -7.64 -1.42
CA PRO A 242 18.06 -7.58 -2.44
C PRO A 242 17.61 -8.03 -3.84
N ASN A 243 16.51 -8.79 -3.93
CA ASN A 243 16.07 -9.44 -5.16
C ASN A 243 14.66 -9.02 -5.63
N CYS A 244 14.03 -8.06 -4.94
CA CYS A 244 12.65 -7.65 -5.23
C CYS A 244 12.59 -6.33 -6.01
N GLY A 245 11.52 -6.17 -6.78
CA GLY A 245 11.02 -4.91 -7.33
C GLY A 245 9.97 -4.27 -6.43
N HIS A 246 9.08 -3.46 -7.01
CA HIS A 246 8.05 -2.73 -6.27
C HIS A 246 7.04 -3.64 -5.57
N ALA A 247 6.71 -4.78 -6.16
CA ALA A 247 5.72 -5.73 -5.61
C ALA A 247 6.35 -6.77 -4.67
N SER A 248 7.18 -6.35 -3.73
CA SER A 248 7.93 -7.22 -2.83
C SER A 248 7.07 -8.26 -2.11
N MET A 249 5.82 -7.93 -1.75
CA MET A 249 4.87 -8.85 -1.13
C MET A 249 4.41 -10.00 -2.05
N TYR A 250 4.60 -9.87 -3.38
CA TYR A 250 4.36 -10.96 -4.33
C TYR A 250 5.66 -11.66 -4.72
N GLU A 251 6.78 -10.93 -4.79
CA GLU A 251 8.05 -11.48 -5.22
C GLU A 251 8.72 -12.34 -4.15
N ASP A 252 8.63 -11.94 -2.89
CA ASP A 252 9.09 -12.72 -1.72
C ASP A 252 8.08 -12.64 -0.57
N PRO A 253 6.91 -13.32 -0.71
CA PRO A 253 5.83 -13.22 0.26
C PRO A 253 6.21 -13.73 1.64
N LEU A 254 7.08 -14.74 1.74
CA LEU A 254 7.50 -15.30 3.01
C LEU A 254 8.37 -14.31 3.79
N LEU A 255 9.34 -13.69 3.13
CA LEU A 255 10.21 -12.70 3.76
C LEU A 255 9.40 -11.45 4.15
N PHE A 256 8.54 -10.97 3.22
CA PHE A 256 7.69 -9.82 3.50
C PHE A 256 6.84 -10.01 4.76
N ILE A 257 6.08 -11.11 4.84
CA ILE A 257 5.20 -11.33 6.00
C ILE A 257 5.97 -11.61 7.29
N SER A 258 7.14 -12.26 7.20
CA SER A 258 8.00 -12.50 8.36
C SER A 258 8.51 -11.20 8.98
N LEU A 259 8.89 -10.22 8.13
CA LEU A 259 9.31 -8.89 8.58
C LEU A 259 8.15 -8.14 9.23
N VAL A 260 6.97 -8.16 8.61
CA VAL A 260 5.76 -7.51 9.14
C VAL A 260 5.40 -8.08 10.50
N LEU A 261 5.26 -9.40 10.62
CA LEU A 261 4.85 -10.06 11.86
C LEU A 261 5.92 -9.95 12.95
N GLY A 262 7.19 -10.08 12.59
CA GLY A 262 8.30 -9.88 13.51
C GLY A 262 8.30 -8.50 14.13
N PHE A 263 8.10 -7.46 13.33
CA PHE A 263 8.05 -6.08 13.80
C PHE A 263 6.76 -5.77 14.58
N ALA A 264 5.59 -6.20 14.08
CA ALA A 264 4.30 -5.95 14.75
C ALA A 264 4.23 -6.58 16.14
N ASN A 265 4.88 -7.73 16.35
CA ASN A 265 4.84 -8.48 17.60
C ASN A 265 6.13 -8.34 18.42
N ALA A 266 7.10 -7.54 17.97
CA ALA A 266 8.32 -7.30 18.74
C ALA A 266 7.99 -6.66 20.09
N LYS A 267 8.62 -7.17 21.14
CA LYS A 267 8.58 -6.57 22.46
C LYS A 267 9.81 -5.67 22.61
N ASP A 268 9.67 -4.61 23.38
CA ASP A 268 10.81 -3.80 23.76
C ASP A 268 11.80 -4.70 24.51
N THR A 269 13.03 -4.75 24.03
CA THR A 269 14.08 -5.58 24.62
C THR A 269 15.13 -4.66 25.21
N GLU A 270 15.24 -4.67 26.51
CA GLU A 270 16.35 -4.02 27.22
C GLU A 270 17.51 -5.02 27.40
N TYR A 271 18.70 -4.60 27.01
CA TYR A 271 19.93 -5.35 27.32
C TYR A 271 20.43 -4.95 28.70
N ILE A 272 20.33 -5.88 29.64
CA ILE A 272 20.96 -5.73 30.97
C ILE A 272 22.33 -6.37 30.90
N ILE A 273 23.38 -5.58 31.10
CA ILE A 273 24.77 -6.05 31.17
C ILE A 273 25.11 -6.28 32.63
#